data_360add44a44f4a86751205272381bf90
#
_entry.id   360add44a44f4a86751205272381bf90
#
_cell.length_a   1.000
_cell.length_b   1.000
_cell.length_c   1.000
_cell.angle_alpha   90.00
_cell.angle_beta   90.00
_cell.angle_gamma   90.00
#
_symmetry.space_group_name_H-M   'P 1'
#
loop_
_entity.id
_entity.type
_entity.pdbx_description
1 polymer ?
#
loop_
_entity_poly.entity_id
_entity_poly.type
_entity_poly.pdbx_seq_one_letter_code
_entity_poly.pdbx_strand_id
1 'polypeptide(L)'
;ARFLGNIRSDIKIIIAPGNHDASRVAEPQPAVPEEYAKALYELDNVEFISNPGVVSLDGINVLIYHGRSFDDMVMAVKEFEYEKSDEIMQELLQKRHLAPLYGERTPLASELEDYLVIDEVPDIFHTGHIHINSYKRFKGVHMINSGTY
;
A
#
# COMPACT_ATOMS: atom_id res chain seq x y z
N ALA A 1 -6.31 -18.83 -0.42
CA ALA A 1 -6.91 -19.56 0.70
C ALA A 1 -6.07 -20.77 1.12
N ARG A 2 -5.82 -21.76 0.23
CA ARG A 2 -5.12 -23.00 0.60
C ARG A 2 -3.74 -22.76 1.27
N PHE A 3 -2.96 -21.81 0.80
CA PHE A 3 -1.65 -21.48 1.42
C PHE A 3 -1.85 -20.77 2.77
N LEU A 4 -2.66 -19.72 2.79
CA LEU A 4 -2.89 -18.92 4.00
C LEU A 4 -3.60 -19.71 5.10
N GLY A 5 -4.47 -20.66 4.74
CA GLY A 5 -5.12 -21.56 5.70
C GLY A 5 -4.16 -22.51 6.45
N ASN A 6 -2.89 -22.61 6.02
CA ASN A 6 -1.86 -23.36 6.75
C ASN A 6 -1.07 -22.49 7.74
N ILE A 7 -1.29 -21.18 7.75
CA ILE A 7 -0.68 -20.27 8.72
C ILE A 7 -1.40 -20.45 10.06
N ARG A 8 -0.64 -20.44 11.15
CA ARG A 8 -1.19 -20.57 12.51
C ARG A 8 -2.26 -19.51 12.75
N SER A 9 -3.35 -19.89 13.38
CA SER A 9 -4.52 -19.01 13.62
C SER A 9 -4.25 -17.83 14.57
N ASP A 10 -3.17 -17.91 15.36
CA ASP A 10 -2.72 -16.81 16.23
C ASP A 10 -1.93 -15.71 15.46
N ILE A 11 -1.62 -15.95 14.19
CA ILE A 11 -0.97 -14.95 13.31
C ILE A 11 -2.05 -14.24 12.51
N LYS A 12 -2.20 -12.93 12.72
CA LYS A 12 -3.09 -12.10 11.90
C LYS A 12 -2.50 -11.85 10.53
N ILE A 13 -3.36 -11.91 9.51
CA ILE A 13 -3.01 -11.70 8.10
C ILE A 13 -3.82 -10.51 7.62
N ILE A 14 -3.14 -9.45 7.19
CA ILE A 14 -3.77 -8.26 6.61
C ILE A 14 -3.59 -8.29 5.10
N ILE A 15 -4.68 -8.13 4.36
CA ILE A 15 -4.69 -8.13 2.90
C ILE A 15 -5.21 -6.79 2.40
N ALA A 16 -4.37 -6.06 1.66
CA ALA A 16 -4.75 -4.87 0.91
C ALA A 16 -4.72 -5.18 -0.60
N PRO A 17 -5.61 -4.60 -1.41
CA PRO A 17 -5.61 -4.80 -2.86
C PRO A 17 -4.43 -4.07 -3.52
N GLY A 18 -4.02 -4.58 -4.68
CA GLY A 18 -3.15 -3.91 -5.63
C GLY A 18 -3.87 -3.69 -6.97
N ASN A 19 -3.16 -3.16 -7.95
CA ASN A 19 -3.72 -2.81 -9.26
C ASN A 19 -4.12 -4.01 -10.14
N HIS A 20 -3.79 -5.23 -9.73
CA HIS A 20 -4.18 -6.47 -10.41
C HIS A 20 -5.26 -7.27 -9.67
N ASP A 21 -5.69 -6.81 -8.51
CA ASP A 21 -6.70 -7.49 -7.71
C ASP A 21 -8.13 -7.13 -8.14
N ALA A 22 -9.10 -7.94 -7.69
CA ALA A 22 -10.51 -7.74 -7.94
C ALA A 22 -11.09 -6.59 -7.09
N SER A 23 -10.58 -5.38 -7.33
CA SER A 23 -11.05 -4.13 -6.77
C SER A 23 -11.12 -3.09 -7.88
N ARG A 24 -11.67 -1.90 -7.61
CA ARG A 24 -11.62 -0.83 -8.63
C ARG A 24 -10.18 -0.44 -8.94
N VAL A 25 -9.91 -0.06 -10.17
CA VAL A 25 -8.56 0.33 -10.61
C VAL A 25 -8.14 1.69 -10.05
N ALA A 26 -9.12 2.59 -9.86
CA ALA A 26 -8.88 3.94 -9.35
C ALA A 26 -8.65 3.93 -7.83
N GLU A 27 -7.64 4.68 -7.39
CA GLU A 27 -7.32 4.85 -5.97
C GLU A 27 -8.11 6.02 -5.34
N PRO A 28 -8.48 5.92 -4.06
CA PRO A 28 -8.27 4.77 -3.17
C PRO A 28 -9.07 3.55 -3.61
N GLN A 29 -8.50 2.37 -3.40
CA GLN A 29 -9.17 1.11 -3.70
C GLN A 29 -9.88 0.59 -2.44
N PRO A 30 -11.18 0.24 -2.48
CA PRO A 30 -11.81 -0.49 -1.38
C PRO A 30 -11.18 -1.87 -1.22
N ALA A 31 -11.37 -2.48 -0.06
CA ALA A 31 -10.99 -3.88 0.16
C ALA A 31 -11.56 -4.79 -0.94
N VAL A 32 -10.84 -5.88 -1.25
CA VAL A 32 -11.35 -6.87 -2.22
C VAL A 32 -12.70 -7.40 -1.75
N PRO A 33 -13.78 -7.31 -2.56
CA PRO A 33 -15.09 -7.79 -2.16
C PRO A 33 -15.11 -9.29 -1.85
N GLU A 34 -15.92 -9.69 -0.86
CA GLU A 34 -16.03 -11.09 -0.42
C GLU A 34 -16.36 -12.05 -1.58
N GLU A 35 -17.19 -11.62 -2.52
CA GLU A 35 -17.59 -12.45 -3.68
C GLU A 35 -16.41 -12.96 -4.51
N TYR A 36 -15.28 -12.23 -4.53
CA TYR A 36 -14.05 -12.62 -5.23
C TYR A 36 -13.05 -13.37 -4.35
N ALA A 37 -13.18 -13.28 -3.05
CA ALA A 37 -12.21 -13.83 -2.09
C ALA A 37 -12.86 -14.67 -0.98
N LYS A 38 -14.06 -15.22 -1.20
CA LYS A 38 -14.89 -15.90 -0.19
C LYS A 38 -14.10 -16.86 0.69
N ALA A 39 -13.29 -17.74 0.11
CA ALA A 39 -12.50 -18.71 0.87
C ALA A 39 -11.37 -18.09 1.74
N LEU A 40 -11.05 -16.80 1.55
CA LEU A 40 -10.14 -16.06 2.44
C LEU A 40 -10.92 -15.35 3.55
N TYR A 41 -12.13 -14.88 3.26
CA TYR A 41 -13.03 -14.30 4.27
C TYR A 41 -13.52 -15.35 5.29
N GLU A 42 -13.49 -16.64 4.94
CA GLU A 42 -13.80 -17.76 5.86
C GLU A 42 -12.67 -18.06 6.86
N LEU A 43 -11.50 -17.40 6.75
CA LEU A 43 -10.38 -17.58 7.68
C LEU A 43 -10.45 -16.54 8.80
N ASP A 44 -10.59 -16.98 10.04
CA ASP A 44 -10.76 -16.12 11.23
C ASP A 44 -9.57 -15.17 11.50
N ASN A 45 -8.41 -15.48 10.94
CA ASN A 45 -7.19 -14.69 11.13
C ASN A 45 -6.85 -13.77 9.95
N VAL A 46 -7.72 -13.68 8.94
CA VAL A 46 -7.55 -12.81 7.77
C VAL A 46 -8.44 -11.59 7.90
N GLU A 47 -7.85 -10.42 7.65
CA GLU A 47 -8.54 -9.13 7.60
C GLU A 47 -8.23 -8.42 6.28
N PHE A 48 -9.27 -7.93 5.61
CA PHE A 48 -9.15 -7.15 4.38
C PHE A 48 -9.24 -5.67 4.67
N ILE A 49 -8.32 -4.90 4.11
CA ILE A 49 -8.29 -3.44 4.22
C ILE A 49 -8.30 -2.79 2.83
N SER A 50 -8.51 -1.48 2.78
CA SER A 50 -8.39 -0.65 1.57
C SER A 50 -6.93 -0.45 1.14
N ASN A 51 -6.73 0.10 -0.03
CA ASN A 51 -5.46 0.65 -0.51
C ASN A 51 -5.67 2.14 -0.86
N PRO A 52 -5.06 3.09 -0.11
CA PRO A 52 -4.25 2.84 1.09
C PRO A 52 -5.08 2.36 2.29
N GLY A 53 -4.40 1.79 3.26
CA GLY A 53 -4.97 1.40 4.55
C GLY A 53 -3.99 1.64 5.69
N VAL A 54 -4.51 1.89 6.89
CA VAL A 54 -3.71 2.03 8.10
C VAL A 54 -4.13 0.95 9.09
N VAL A 55 -3.16 0.26 9.66
CA VAL A 55 -3.38 -0.72 10.73
C VAL A 55 -2.53 -0.37 11.93
N SER A 56 -3.08 -0.54 13.14
CA SER A 56 -2.33 -0.40 14.38
C SER A 56 -2.01 -1.77 14.94
N LEU A 57 -0.72 -2.08 15.07
CA LEU A 57 -0.19 -3.33 15.59
C LEU A 57 0.51 -3.06 16.91
N ASP A 58 -0.13 -3.37 18.03
CA ASP A 58 0.39 -3.12 19.38
C ASP A 58 0.88 -1.67 19.60
N GLY A 59 0.14 -0.70 19.04
CA GLY A 59 0.45 0.73 19.15
C GLY A 59 1.43 1.24 18.07
N ILE A 60 1.88 0.40 17.16
CA ILE A 60 2.68 0.78 15.98
C ILE A 60 1.73 0.99 14.80
N ASN A 61 1.71 2.19 14.24
CA ASN A 61 0.88 2.53 13.09
C ASN A 61 1.60 2.21 11.79
N VAL A 62 1.01 1.31 11.01
CA VAL A 62 1.52 0.86 9.71
C VAL A 62 0.63 1.41 8.61
N LEU A 63 1.16 2.31 7.79
CA LEU A 63 0.52 2.73 6.54
C LEU A 63 0.88 1.73 5.45
N ILE A 64 -0.12 1.09 4.88
CA ILE A 64 0.02 0.14 3.77
C ILE A 64 -0.51 0.80 2.52
N TYR A 65 0.34 0.90 1.51
CA TYR A 65 0.01 1.45 0.20
C TYR A 65 0.61 0.58 -0.90
N HIS A 66 -0.19 0.19 -1.89
CA HIS A 66 0.32 -0.66 -2.97
C HIS A 66 1.51 -0.03 -3.70
N GLY A 67 1.46 1.27 -4.00
CA GLY A 67 2.59 1.98 -4.63
C GLY A 67 2.42 2.27 -6.12
N ARG A 68 1.20 2.24 -6.66
CA ARG A 68 0.97 2.49 -8.10
C ARG A 68 1.50 3.85 -8.56
N SER A 69 1.41 4.89 -7.74
CA SER A 69 1.92 6.23 -8.07
C SER A 69 3.44 6.31 -8.25
N PHE A 70 4.18 5.25 -7.91
CA PHE A 70 5.63 5.19 -8.15
C PHE A 70 5.94 5.25 -9.65
N ASP A 71 5.08 4.66 -10.50
CA ASP A 71 5.21 4.77 -11.95
C ASP A 71 5.15 6.23 -12.40
N ASP A 72 4.24 7.01 -11.85
CA ASP A 72 4.08 8.43 -12.17
C ASP A 72 5.29 9.24 -11.70
N MET A 73 5.79 8.94 -10.51
CA MET A 73 6.96 9.61 -9.94
C MET A 73 8.22 9.35 -10.78
N VAL A 74 8.48 8.10 -11.17
CA VAL A 74 9.63 7.74 -12.02
C VAL A 74 9.53 8.39 -13.40
N MET A 75 8.33 8.53 -13.96
CA MET A 75 8.16 9.13 -15.29
C MET A 75 8.24 10.65 -15.29
N ALA A 76 7.78 11.29 -14.22
CA ALA A 76 7.73 12.74 -14.14
C ALA A 76 9.00 13.37 -13.55
N VAL A 77 9.74 12.65 -12.74
CA VAL A 77 10.90 13.16 -12.00
C VAL A 77 12.15 12.39 -12.42
N LYS A 78 13.04 13.06 -13.12
CA LYS A 78 14.23 12.47 -13.76
C LYS A 78 15.18 11.75 -12.78
N GLU A 79 15.18 12.19 -11.53
CA GLU A 79 16.05 11.67 -10.49
C GLU A 79 15.55 10.36 -9.88
N PHE A 80 14.27 9.99 -10.09
CA PHE A 80 13.69 8.77 -9.54
C PHE A 80 13.89 7.58 -10.47
N GLU A 81 14.22 6.46 -9.86
CA GLU A 81 14.44 5.16 -10.49
C GLU A 81 13.68 4.07 -9.72
N TYR A 82 13.23 3.03 -10.41
CA TYR A 82 12.52 1.91 -9.76
C TYR A 82 13.38 1.19 -8.72
N GLU A 83 14.68 1.12 -8.96
CA GLU A 83 15.68 0.49 -8.07
C GLU A 83 15.84 1.24 -6.74
N LYS A 84 15.40 2.49 -6.69
CA LYS A 84 15.48 3.38 -5.53
C LYS A 84 14.09 3.76 -5.00
N SER A 85 13.22 2.77 -4.84
CA SER A 85 11.85 3.00 -4.37
C SER A 85 11.78 3.67 -2.99
N ASP A 86 12.80 3.54 -2.17
CA ASP A 86 12.95 4.23 -0.89
C ASP A 86 13.06 5.76 -1.02
N GLU A 87 13.65 6.27 -2.10
CA GLU A 87 13.70 7.71 -2.41
C GLU A 87 12.32 8.23 -2.78
N ILE A 88 11.55 7.46 -3.57
CA ILE A 88 10.16 7.79 -3.91
C ILE A 88 9.29 7.79 -2.65
N MET A 89 9.40 6.76 -1.80
CA MET A 89 8.66 6.68 -0.53
C MET A 89 8.96 7.88 0.37
N GLN A 90 10.23 8.31 0.43
CA GLN A 90 10.64 9.48 1.18
C GLN A 90 9.96 10.75 0.66
N GLU A 91 9.89 10.92 -0.66
CA GLU A 91 9.23 12.07 -1.29
C GLU A 91 7.72 12.10 -1.00
N LEU A 92 7.04 10.94 -1.08
CA LEU A 92 5.61 10.85 -0.73
C LEU A 92 5.36 11.24 0.72
N LEU A 93 6.22 10.79 1.66
CA LEU A 93 6.14 11.20 3.07
C LEU A 93 6.40 12.71 3.26
N GLN A 94 7.32 13.30 2.52
CA GLN A 94 7.60 14.74 2.58
C GLN A 94 6.44 15.57 2.06
N LYS A 95 5.81 15.14 0.99
CA LYS A 95 4.62 15.77 0.42
C LYS A 95 3.34 15.47 1.18
N ARG A 96 3.38 14.51 2.08
CA ARG A 96 2.20 14.04 2.82
C ARG A 96 1.08 13.59 1.89
N HIS A 97 1.43 12.95 0.77
CA HIS A 97 0.48 12.50 -0.24
C HIS A 97 0.99 11.28 -0.99
N LEU A 98 0.14 10.25 -1.14
CA LEU A 98 0.50 8.97 -1.75
C LEU A 98 0.49 8.99 -3.29
N ALA A 99 -0.25 9.90 -3.92
CA ALA A 99 -0.26 10.10 -5.37
C ALA A 99 -0.25 11.61 -5.71
N PRO A 100 0.88 12.31 -5.54
CA PRO A 100 0.94 13.77 -5.64
C PRO A 100 0.86 14.32 -7.07
N LEU A 101 0.85 13.44 -8.08
CA LEU A 101 0.76 13.82 -9.50
C LEU A 101 -0.63 13.46 -10.03
N TYR A 102 -1.39 14.47 -10.43
CA TYR A 102 -2.74 14.32 -10.96
C TYR A 102 -2.74 14.19 -12.48
N GLY A 103 -3.60 13.30 -12.99
CA GLY A 103 -3.80 13.16 -14.45
C GLY A 103 -2.78 12.27 -15.15
N GLU A 104 -1.94 11.57 -14.40
CA GLU A 104 -0.95 10.63 -14.89
C GLU A 104 -1.52 9.19 -15.00
N ARG A 105 -0.71 8.16 -14.79
CA ARG A 105 -1.10 6.74 -14.96
C ARG A 105 -1.91 6.18 -13.81
N THR A 106 -1.78 6.74 -12.61
CA THR A 106 -2.57 6.34 -11.45
C THR A 106 -3.95 6.96 -11.55
N PRO A 107 -4.99 6.19 -11.86
CA PRO A 107 -6.34 6.72 -11.92
C PRO A 107 -6.81 7.02 -10.49
N LEU A 108 -7.33 8.23 -10.29
CA LEU A 108 -7.88 8.67 -9.01
C LEU A 108 -9.40 8.64 -9.05
N ALA A 109 -10.01 8.02 -8.04
CA ALA A 109 -11.46 8.02 -7.89
C ALA A 109 -11.94 9.37 -7.38
N SER A 110 -13.10 9.80 -7.87
CA SER A 110 -13.74 11.04 -7.43
C SER A 110 -14.46 10.77 -6.09
N GLU A 111 -13.73 10.91 -5.00
CA GLU A 111 -14.24 10.81 -3.64
C GLU A 111 -14.58 12.20 -3.06
N LEU A 112 -15.35 12.22 -1.97
CA LEU A 112 -15.68 13.47 -1.27
C LEU A 112 -14.49 14.07 -0.52
N GLU A 113 -13.56 13.21 -0.11
CA GLU A 113 -12.33 13.57 0.59
C GLU A 113 -11.14 12.94 -0.11
N ASP A 114 -9.96 13.53 0.06
CA ASP A 114 -8.72 13.00 -0.49
C ASP A 114 -8.09 11.98 0.47
N TYR A 115 -8.47 10.73 0.31
CA TYR A 115 -7.95 9.60 1.11
C TYR A 115 -6.50 9.22 0.79
N LEU A 116 -5.83 9.92 -0.13
CA LEU A 116 -4.42 9.71 -0.43
C LEU A 116 -3.51 10.66 0.35
N VAL A 117 -4.08 11.59 1.09
CA VAL A 117 -3.36 12.44 2.04
C VAL A 117 -2.89 11.59 3.22
N ILE A 118 -1.64 11.77 3.63
CA ILE A 118 -1.06 11.15 4.83
C ILE A 118 -1.33 12.09 6.01
N ASP A 119 -2.48 11.99 6.66
CA ASP A 119 -2.87 12.85 7.77
C ASP A 119 -1.99 12.64 9.01
N GLU A 120 -1.73 11.38 9.34
CA GLU A 120 -0.87 11.01 10.45
C GLU A 120 0.43 10.38 9.93
N VAL A 121 1.56 10.77 10.54
CA VAL A 121 2.84 10.18 10.22
C VAL A 121 2.89 8.76 10.78
N PRO A 122 3.04 7.73 9.92
CA PRO A 122 3.10 6.36 10.39
C PRO A 122 4.45 6.04 11.04
N ASP A 123 4.50 4.99 11.85
CA ASP A 123 5.76 4.41 12.33
C ASP A 123 6.43 3.58 11.22
N ILE A 124 5.60 2.88 10.44
CA ILE A 124 6.03 2.08 9.29
C ILE A 124 5.23 2.50 8.05
N PHE A 125 5.93 2.79 6.96
CA PHE A 125 5.35 2.96 5.64
C PHE A 125 5.73 1.74 4.80
N HIS A 126 4.75 0.88 4.52
CA HIS A 126 4.93 -0.36 3.78
C HIS A 126 4.30 -0.26 2.39
N THR A 127 5.09 -0.60 1.36
CA THR A 127 4.65 -0.57 -0.04
C THR A 127 4.98 -1.87 -0.77
N GLY A 128 4.40 -2.02 -1.96
CA GLY A 128 4.64 -3.09 -2.93
C GLY A 128 4.83 -2.54 -4.34
N HIS A 129 4.12 -3.09 -5.33
CA HIS A 129 4.07 -2.72 -6.74
C HIS A 129 5.39 -2.88 -7.49
N ILE A 130 6.46 -2.31 -6.98
CA ILE A 130 7.81 -2.49 -7.52
C ILE A 130 8.39 -3.77 -6.96
N HIS A 131 8.81 -4.68 -7.87
CA HIS A 131 9.30 -6.02 -7.50
C HIS A 131 10.76 -6.02 -7.02
N ILE A 132 11.20 -4.91 -6.45
CA ILE A 132 12.55 -4.72 -5.90
C ILE A 132 12.38 -4.31 -4.44
N ASN A 133 12.93 -5.10 -3.53
CA ASN A 133 12.85 -4.77 -2.12
C ASN A 133 13.76 -3.59 -1.74
N SER A 134 13.29 -2.77 -0.84
CA SER A 134 14.07 -1.67 -0.28
C SER A 134 13.72 -1.43 1.18
N TYR A 135 14.67 -0.88 1.91
CA TYR A 135 14.47 -0.44 3.30
C TYR A 135 15.28 0.82 3.57
N LYS A 136 14.62 1.80 4.17
CA LYS A 136 15.26 3.03 4.65
C LYS A 136 14.52 3.56 5.87
N ARG A 137 15.23 4.29 6.74
CA ARG A 137 14.60 5.04 7.83
C ARG A 137 14.69 6.53 7.53
N PHE A 138 13.55 7.23 7.59
CA PHE A 138 13.47 8.66 7.37
C PHE A 138 12.65 9.33 8.48
N LYS A 139 13.27 10.28 9.21
CA LYS A 139 12.62 11.03 10.31
C LYS A 139 11.87 10.15 11.32
N GLY A 140 12.38 8.98 11.61
CA GLY A 140 11.76 8.03 12.53
C GLY A 140 10.88 6.98 11.85
N VAL A 141 10.35 7.24 10.66
CA VAL A 141 9.52 6.29 9.89
C VAL A 141 10.38 5.20 9.26
N HIS A 142 9.99 3.95 9.43
CA HIS A 142 10.57 2.82 8.71
C HIS A 142 9.85 2.65 7.37
N MET A 143 10.56 2.85 6.27
CA MET A 143 10.03 2.69 4.91
C MET A 143 10.46 1.33 4.37
N ILE A 144 9.50 0.52 3.95
CA ILE A 144 9.73 -0.86 3.51
C ILE A 144 8.98 -1.09 2.20
N ASN A 145 9.70 -1.50 1.17
CA ASN A 145 9.10 -2.16 0.02
C ASN A 145 9.52 -3.63 0.06
N SER A 146 8.54 -4.53 0.16
CA SER A 146 8.84 -5.97 0.28
C SER A 146 9.16 -6.66 -1.04
N GLY A 147 9.05 -5.94 -2.17
CA GLY A 147 9.25 -6.52 -3.48
C GLY A 147 8.18 -7.56 -3.81
N THR A 148 8.62 -8.66 -4.41
CA THR A 148 7.80 -9.85 -4.69
C THR A 148 8.51 -11.09 -4.15
N TYR A 149 7.78 -12.20 -4.03
CA TYR A 149 8.32 -13.50 -3.66
C TYR A 149 8.04 -14.53 -4.76
#